data_9a8211251ab1bd2b87e568e0b5948f89
#
_entry.id   9a8211251ab1bd2b87e568e0b5948f89
#
_cell.length_a   1.000
_cell.length_b   1.000
_cell.length_c   1.000
_cell.angle_alpha   90.00
_cell.angle_beta   90.00
_cell.angle_gamma   90.00
#
_symmetry.space_group_name_H-M   'P 1'
#
loop_
_entity.id
_entity.type
_entity.pdbx_description
1 polymer ?
#
loop_
_entity_poly.entity_id
_entity_poly.type
_entity_poly.pdbx_seq_one_letter_code
_entity_poly.pdbx_strand_id
1 'polypeptide(L)'
;AGYYARIVKERAILRRLVTAGTRVVQLGYADAGGDVDEIVDQAQAEIFAVAERQSQTDYVSMAEMSENILGELEQIELNQGKLAGVPTGFVDLDRMTGGLRGGQMIIVAARPAMGKSTLALDFCRSASIKHGITSVIFSLEMSQNDIAMRMLSAESSVFMSKMMKGEMTERDWRKVSETTGKISEAPIFVDDSANVTMTEIRSKCHRLKQQHNLGLVVVDYLQLMTTGKQVESRQQEVSVLSRNLKLLAKDL
;
A
#
# COMPACT_ATOMS: atom_id res chain seq x y z
N ALA A 1 -0.21 13.26 38.95
CA ALA A 1 0.49 13.87 37.76
C ALA A 1 -0.15 13.42 36.42
N GLY A 2 -0.52 12.16 36.25
CA GLY A 2 -1.06 11.62 34.97
C GLY A 2 -2.36 12.27 34.49
N TYR A 3 -3.28 12.60 35.37
CA TYR A 3 -4.57 13.20 35.02
C TYR A 3 -4.41 14.58 34.35
N TYR A 4 -3.60 15.47 34.94
CA TYR A 4 -3.34 16.79 34.37
C TYR A 4 -2.55 16.72 33.05
N ALA A 5 -1.60 15.78 32.94
CA ALA A 5 -0.88 15.54 31.70
C ALA A 5 -1.82 15.14 30.55
N ARG A 6 -2.84 14.33 30.82
CA ARG A 6 -3.86 13.95 29.83
C ARG A 6 -4.69 15.15 29.39
N ILE A 7 -5.15 16.00 30.32
CA ILE A 7 -5.90 17.21 29.98
C ILE A 7 -5.06 18.15 29.12
N VAL A 8 -3.79 18.36 29.47
CA VAL A 8 -2.88 19.21 28.69
C VAL A 8 -2.67 18.65 27.29
N LYS A 9 -2.50 17.32 27.14
CA LYS A 9 -2.36 16.64 25.85
C LYS A 9 -3.62 16.83 24.99
N GLU A 10 -4.80 16.61 25.56
CA GLU A 10 -6.08 16.79 24.85
C GLU A 10 -6.26 18.24 24.37
N ARG A 11 -5.96 19.21 25.22
CA ARG A 11 -6.04 20.64 24.86
C ARG A 11 -5.01 21.04 23.82
N ALA A 12 -3.82 20.42 23.83
CA ALA A 12 -2.80 20.65 22.82
C ALA A 12 -3.23 20.11 21.45
N ILE A 13 -3.90 18.96 21.41
CA ILE A 13 -4.45 18.36 20.18
C ILE A 13 -5.54 19.27 19.61
N LEU A 14 -6.49 19.70 20.44
CA LEU A 14 -7.56 20.59 20.00
C LEU A 14 -7.02 21.92 19.44
N ARG A 15 -6.00 22.51 20.07
CA ARG A 15 -5.34 23.72 19.55
C ARG A 15 -4.69 23.49 18.19
N ARG A 16 -4.02 22.35 18.00
CA ARG A 16 -3.41 21.98 16.70
C ARG A 16 -4.48 21.78 15.63
N LEU A 17 -5.59 21.13 15.99
CA LEU A 17 -6.70 20.94 15.06
C LEU A 17 -7.28 22.30 14.61
N VAL A 18 -7.46 23.23 15.53
CA VAL A 18 -7.89 24.60 15.21
C VAL A 18 -6.87 25.30 14.30
N THR A 19 -5.58 25.19 14.59
CA THR A 19 -4.52 25.78 13.74
C THR A 19 -4.50 25.17 12.34
N ALA A 20 -4.60 23.85 12.23
CA ALA A 20 -4.66 23.17 10.94
C ALA A 20 -5.93 23.57 10.16
N GLY A 21 -7.10 23.59 10.82
CA GLY A 21 -8.33 24.07 10.20
C GLY A 21 -8.25 25.50 9.69
N THR A 22 -7.61 26.41 10.46
CA THR A 22 -7.39 27.79 10.02
C THR A 22 -6.50 27.85 8.78
N ARG A 23 -5.44 27.03 8.69
CA ARG A 23 -4.59 26.96 7.50
C ARG A 23 -5.32 26.41 6.30
N VAL A 24 -6.14 25.36 6.48
CA VAL A 24 -7.00 24.81 5.42
C VAL A 24 -7.96 25.87 4.88
N VAL A 25 -8.58 26.66 5.75
CA VAL A 25 -9.41 27.81 5.35
C VAL A 25 -8.62 28.84 4.57
N GLN A 26 -7.41 29.18 5.03
CA GLN A 26 -6.53 30.13 4.33
C GLN A 26 -6.12 29.62 2.94
N LEU A 27 -5.84 28.33 2.78
CA LEU A 27 -5.55 27.70 1.49
C LEU A 27 -6.74 27.84 0.52
N GLY A 28 -7.98 27.67 1.01
CA GLY A 28 -9.19 27.80 0.20
C GLY A 28 -9.53 29.25 -0.21
N TYR A 29 -9.09 30.25 0.57
CA TYR A 29 -9.27 31.66 0.24
C TYR A 29 -8.04 32.31 -0.43
N ALA A 30 -6.92 31.61 -0.50
CA ALA A 30 -5.73 32.11 -1.20
C ALA A 30 -6.04 32.08 -2.71
N ASP A 31 -6.28 33.26 -3.26
CA ASP A 31 -6.52 33.51 -4.70
C ASP A 31 -5.20 33.35 -5.49
N ALA A 32 -4.52 32.26 -5.27
CA ALA A 32 -3.13 32.07 -5.68
C ALA A 32 -2.99 31.33 -7.00
N GLY A 33 -3.95 31.39 -7.92
CA GLY A 33 -3.74 30.88 -9.30
C GLY A 33 -3.09 29.49 -9.42
N GLY A 34 -3.11 28.71 -8.34
CA GLY A 34 -2.53 27.37 -8.24
C GLY A 34 -3.52 26.30 -8.67
N ASP A 35 -2.99 25.11 -8.96
CA ASP A 35 -3.79 23.94 -9.28
C ASP A 35 -4.62 23.56 -8.05
N VAL A 36 -5.92 23.33 -8.26
CA VAL A 36 -6.87 22.94 -7.20
C VAL A 36 -6.41 21.64 -6.53
N ASP A 37 -5.83 20.73 -7.27
CA ASP A 37 -5.32 19.46 -6.75
C ASP A 37 -4.14 19.67 -5.78
N GLU A 38 -3.25 20.63 -6.06
CA GLU A 38 -2.18 21.00 -5.12
C GLU A 38 -2.70 21.58 -3.82
N ILE A 39 -3.76 22.40 -3.89
CA ILE A 39 -4.39 23.01 -2.70
C ILE A 39 -5.05 21.91 -1.85
N VAL A 40 -5.73 20.97 -2.48
CA VAL A 40 -6.35 19.80 -1.79
C VAL A 40 -5.28 18.93 -1.13
N ASP A 41 -4.18 18.66 -1.81
CA ASP A 41 -3.06 17.88 -1.26
C ASP A 41 -2.42 18.58 -0.05
N GLN A 42 -2.22 19.88 -0.11
CA GLN A 42 -1.71 20.67 1.02
C GLN A 42 -2.68 20.67 2.20
N ALA A 43 -3.98 20.80 1.96
CA ALA A 43 -5.01 20.74 3.00
C ALA A 43 -5.05 19.35 3.68
N GLN A 44 -4.94 18.29 2.91
CA GLN A 44 -4.87 16.92 3.45
C GLN A 44 -3.59 16.75 4.30
N ALA A 45 -2.44 17.21 3.84
CA ALA A 45 -1.18 17.13 4.58
C ALA A 45 -1.24 17.85 5.95
N GLU A 46 -1.89 19.02 6.03
CA GLU A 46 -2.07 19.75 7.30
C GLU A 46 -2.94 18.97 8.30
N ILE A 47 -4.00 18.31 7.83
CA ILE A 47 -4.88 17.48 8.68
C ILE A 47 -4.14 16.22 9.16
N PHE A 48 -3.42 15.53 8.26
CA PHE A 48 -2.64 14.35 8.61
C PHE A 48 -1.55 14.67 9.63
N ALA A 49 -0.88 15.82 9.53
CA ALA A 49 0.13 16.23 10.51
C ALA A 49 -0.42 16.36 11.95
N VAL A 50 -1.71 16.61 12.13
CA VAL A 50 -2.36 16.62 13.44
C VAL A 50 -2.51 15.20 13.98
N ALA A 51 -2.90 14.25 13.13
CA ALA A 51 -3.12 12.85 13.50
C ALA A 51 -1.80 12.09 13.76
N GLU A 52 -0.79 12.30 12.92
CA GLU A 52 0.50 11.60 12.97
C GLU A 52 1.27 11.84 14.28
N ARG A 53 1.19 13.04 14.84
CA ARG A 53 1.83 13.37 16.12
C ARG A 53 1.12 12.80 17.35
N GLN A 54 -0.02 12.14 17.20
CA GLN A 54 -0.67 11.37 18.27
C GLN A 54 0.03 10.02 18.52
N SER A 55 0.69 9.46 17.51
CA SER A 55 1.36 8.15 17.57
C SER A 55 2.78 8.18 18.14
N GLN A 56 3.32 9.38 18.41
CA GLN A 56 4.62 9.50 19.08
C GLN A 56 4.49 9.28 20.58
N THR A 57 4.22 8.06 20.99
CA THR A 57 4.68 7.55 22.28
C THR A 57 6.06 6.94 22.04
N ASP A 58 7.03 7.66 22.36
CA ASP A 58 8.22 7.51 23.15
C ASP A 58 8.74 6.07 23.27
N TYR A 59 10.05 5.92 23.23
CA TYR A 59 10.85 4.73 23.41
C TYR A 59 10.19 3.68 24.33
N VAL A 60 10.10 2.47 23.84
CA VAL A 60 9.72 1.28 24.61
C VAL A 60 11.00 0.70 25.20
N SER A 61 11.00 0.31 26.47
CA SER A 61 12.16 -0.32 27.08
C SER A 61 12.45 -1.68 26.45
N MET A 62 13.73 -2.08 26.36
CA MET A 62 14.09 -3.41 25.86
C MET A 62 13.45 -4.53 26.71
N ALA A 63 13.17 -4.28 27.99
CA ALA A 63 12.48 -5.25 28.84
C ALA A 63 11.05 -5.52 28.36
N GLU A 64 10.26 -4.46 28.09
CA GLU A 64 8.91 -4.59 27.55
C GLU A 64 8.92 -5.20 26.14
N MET A 65 9.91 -4.83 25.30
CA MET A 65 10.07 -5.44 23.98
C MET A 65 10.38 -6.94 24.07
N SER A 66 11.22 -7.36 25.01
CA SER A 66 11.59 -8.77 25.17
C SER A 66 10.42 -9.66 25.54
N GLU A 67 9.52 -9.20 26.38
CA GLU A 67 8.28 -9.93 26.72
C GLU A 67 7.37 -10.09 25.49
N ASN A 68 7.20 -9.03 24.69
CA ASN A 68 6.41 -9.09 23.47
C ASN A 68 7.03 -10.04 22.42
N ILE A 69 8.37 -10.00 22.27
CA ILE A 69 9.08 -10.87 21.32
C ILE A 69 8.97 -12.35 21.72
N LEU A 70 9.03 -12.66 23.01
CA LEU A 70 8.83 -14.04 23.48
C LEU A 70 7.44 -14.55 23.11
N GLY A 71 6.39 -13.74 23.30
CA GLY A 71 5.04 -14.10 22.88
C GLY A 71 4.91 -14.28 21.35
N GLU A 72 5.60 -13.46 20.55
CA GLU A 72 5.64 -13.65 19.08
C GLU A 72 6.36 -14.95 18.70
N LEU A 73 7.47 -15.27 19.36
CA LEU A 73 8.23 -16.51 19.10
C LEU A 73 7.40 -17.75 19.45
N GLU A 74 6.69 -17.74 20.59
CA GLU A 74 5.75 -18.81 20.95
C GLU A 74 4.64 -18.99 19.90
N GLN A 75 4.08 -17.89 19.39
CA GLN A 75 3.08 -17.93 18.34
C GLN A 75 3.65 -18.48 17.02
N ILE A 76 4.89 -18.15 16.68
CA ILE A 76 5.57 -18.68 15.50
C ILE A 76 5.80 -20.19 15.66
N GLU A 77 6.19 -20.65 16.85
CA GLU A 77 6.40 -22.06 17.15
C GLU A 77 5.09 -22.87 17.10
N LEU A 78 4.01 -22.34 17.68
CA LEU A 78 2.67 -22.94 17.61
C LEU A 78 2.11 -23.01 16.18
N ASN A 79 2.48 -22.04 15.33
CA ASN A 79 2.08 -21.98 13.93
C ASN A 79 3.07 -22.67 13.00
N GLN A 80 3.69 -23.77 13.41
CA GLN A 80 4.65 -24.55 12.62
C GLN A 80 4.21 -24.69 11.15
N GLY A 81 5.01 -24.11 10.22
CA GLY A 81 4.75 -24.16 8.78
C GLY A 81 3.93 -22.99 8.21
N LYS A 82 3.42 -22.06 9.03
CA LYS A 82 2.85 -20.81 8.54
C LYS A 82 3.93 -19.72 8.45
N LEU A 83 3.93 -18.99 7.34
CA LEU A 83 4.82 -17.86 7.15
C LEU A 83 4.45 -16.72 8.11
N ALA A 84 5.46 -16.08 8.69
CA ALA A 84 5.26 -14.92 9.56
C ALA A 84 4.84 -13.66 8.78
N GLY A 85 5.19 -13.59 7.49
CA GLY A 85 4.86 -12.51 6.57
C GLY A 85 3.82 -12.90 5.53
N VAL A 86 3.46 -11.96 4.66
CA VAL A 86 2.58 -12.17 3.50
C VAL A 86 3.24 -13.14 2.53
N PRO A 87 2.60 -14.28 2.17
CA PRO A 87 3.16 -15.26 1.25
C PRO A 87 3.28 -14.69 -0.17
N THR A 88 4.46 -14.82 -0.76
CA THR A 88 4.70 -14.40 -2.14
C THR A 88 4.15 -15.39 -3.17
N GLY A 89 3.94 -16.64 -2.77
CA GLY A 89 3.55 -17.76 -3.62
C GLY A 89 4.72 -18.46 -4.31
N PHE A 90 5.95 -17.98 -4.07
CA PHE A 90 7.19 -18.61 -4.54
C PHE A 90 7.87 -19.30 -3.35
N VAL A 91 7.77 -20.63 -3.32
CA VAL A 91 8.15 -21.46 -2.15
C VAL A 91 9.57 -21.19 -1.67
N ASP A 92 10.52 -21.08 -2.59
CA ASP A 92 11.92 -20.85 -2.21
C ASP A 92 12.16 -19.43 -1.70
N LEU A 93 11.48 -18.44 -2.29
CA LEU A 93 11.53 -17.06 -1.82
C LEU A 93 10.90 -16.95 -0.42
N ASP A 94 9.74 -17.55 -0.23
CA ASP A 94 9.06 -17.58 1.05
C ASP A 94 9.88 -18.29 2.14
N ARG A 95 10.57 -19.37 1.79
CA ARG A 95 11.50 -20.07 2.70
C ARG A 95 12.68 -19.19 3.11
N MET A 96 13.23 -18.40 2.18
CA MET A 96 14.36 -17.52 2.44
C MET A 96 13.98 -16.28 3.25
N THR A 97 12.81 -15.72 3.02
CA THR A 97 12.41 -14.43 3.60
C THR A 97 11.47 -14.57 4.81
N GLY A 98 10.81 -15.72 4.96
CA GLY A 98 9.72 -15.89 5.90
C GLY A 98 8.43 -15.19 5.47
N GLY A 99 8.29 -14.88 4.17
CA GLY A 99 7.25 -14.02 3.61
C GLY A 99 7.59 -12.53 3.70
N LEU A 100 6.72 -11.68 3.14
CA LEU A 100 6.88 -10.22 3.17
C LEU A 100 6.34 -9.68 4.51
N ARG A 101 7.23 -9.19 5.37
CA ARG A 101 6.84 -8.77 6.73
C ARG A 101 6.33 -7.34 6.77
N GLY A 102 5.44 -7.05 7.71
CA GLY A 102 4.97 -5.69 7.98
C GLY A 102 6.11 -4.71 8.27
N GLY A 103 5.94 -3.45 7.93
CA GLY A 103 6.95 -2.41 8.10
C GLY A 103 8.12 -2.48 7.11
N GLN A 104 8.20 -3.49 6.25
CA GLN A 104 9.24 -3.62 5.24
C GLN A 104 8.87 -2.92 3.94
N MET A 105 9.86 -2.30 3.31
CA MET A 105 9.79 -1.85 1.92
C MET A 105 10.69 -2.76 1.09
N ILE A 106 10.13 -3.39 0.07
CA ILE A 106 10.81 -4.33 -0.81
C ILE A 106 10.89 -3.71 -2.18
N ILE A 107 12.08 -3.65 -2.75
CA ILE A 107 12.33 -3.08 -4.07
C ILE A 107 12.61 -4.22 -5.04
N VAL A 108 11.77 -4.30 -6.07
CA VAL A 108 11.96 -5.21 -7.21
C VAL A 108 12.41 -4.38 -8.42
N ALA A 109 13.63 -4.59 -8.86
CA ALA A 109 14.20 -3.93 -10.03
C ALA A 109 14.41 -4.93 -11.15
N ALA A 110 14.05 -4.55 -12.36
CA ALA A 110 14.26 -5.35 -13.55
C ALA A 110 14.41 -4.46 -14.78
N ARG A 111 15.05 -4.96 -15.83
CA ARG A 111 15.03 -4.31 -17.15
C ARG A 111 13.63 -4.36 -17.76
N PRO A 112 13.27 -3.45 -18.66
CA PRO A 112 11.99 -3.51 -19.37
C PRO A 112 11.72 -4.91 -19.96
N ALA A 113 10.46 -5.33 -19.94
CA ALA A 113 9.99 -6.62 -20.44
C ALA A 113 10.49 -7.89 -19.70
N MET A 114 11.16 -7.75 -18.55
CA MET A 114 11.62 -8.90 -17.74
C MET A 114 10.58 -9.43 -16.74
N GLY A 115 9.35 -8.93 -16.79
CA GLY A 115 8.26 -9.45 -15.96
C GLY A 115 8.12 -8.84 -14.56
N LYS A 116 8.68 -7.63 -14.31
CA LYS A 116 8.55 -6.91 -13.03
C LYS A 116 7.09 -6.81 -12.56
N SER A 117 6.22 -6.25 -13.40
CA SER A 117 4.79 -6.09 -13.10
C SER A 117 4.07 -7.42 -12.93
N THR A 118 4.44 -8.44 -13.72
CA THR A 118 3.90 -9.80 -13.58
C THR A 118 4.22 -10.40 -12.22
N LEU A 119 5.48 -10.26 -11.75
CA LEU A 119 5.88 -10.73 -10.43
C LEU A 119 5.12 -10.01 -9.31
N ALA A 120 4.93 -8.69 -9.44
CA ALA A 120 4.16 -7.91 -8.49
C ALA A 120 2.69 -8.36 -8.41
N LEU A 121 2.08 -8.64 -9.57
CA LEU A 121 0.72 -9.20 -9.64
C LEU A 121 0.64 -10.61 -9.06
N ASP A 122 1.67 -11.44 -9.23
CA ASP A 122 1.72 -12.78 -8.62
C ASP A 122 1.80 -12.71 -7.10
N PHE A 123 2.50 -11.73 -6.52
CA PHE A 123 2.46 -11.49 -5.08
C PHE A 123 1.05 -11.14 -4.60
N CYS A 124 0.36 -10.24 -5.29
CA CYS A 124 -1.03 -9.90 -4.96
C CYS A 124 -1.99 -11.08 -5.11
N ARG A 125 -1.83 -11.90 -6.15
CA ARG A 125 -2.61 -13.12 -6.33
C ARG A 125 -2.38 -14.09 -5.17
N SER A 126 -1.14 -14.32 -4.79
CA SER A 126 -0.82 -15.16 -3.63
C SER A 126 -1.43 -14.61 -2.36
N ALA A 127 -1.21 -13.32 -2.06
CA ALA A 127 -1.72 -12.68 -0.87
C ALA A 127 -3.24 -12.74 -0.79
N SER A 128 -3.94 -12.29 -1.83
CA SER A 128 -5.38 -12.04 -1.73
C SER A 128 -6.23 -13.23 -2.17
N ILE A 129 -5.90 -13.92 -3.28
CA ILE A 129 -6.73 -15.02 -3.78
C ILE A 129 -6.49 -16.29 -2.98
N LYS A 130 -5.20 -16.58 -2.65
CA LYS A 130 -4.87 -17.84 -1.96
C LYS A 130 -4.93 -17.73 -0.44
N HIS A 131 -4.64 -16.57 0.13
CA HIS A 131 -4.50 -16.40 1.57
C HIS A 131 -5.48 -15.38 2.17
N GLY A 132 -6.32 -14.72 1.37
CA GLY A 132 -7.34 -13.77 1.85
C GLY A 132 -6.77 -12.49 2.48
N ILE A 133 -5.50 -12.18 2.21
CA ILE A 133 -4.84 -10.98 2.72
C ILE A 133 -5.13 -9.82 1.77
N THR A 134 -5.64 -8.73 2.30
CA THR A 134 -5.96 -7.55 1.48
C THR A 134 -4.72 -6.95 0.84
N SER A 135 -4.78 -6.75 -0.48
CA SER A 135 -3.74 -6.08 -1.25
C SER A 135 -4.26 -4.91 -2.06
N VAL A 136 -3.41 -3.92 -2.30
CA VAL A 136 -3.67 -2.81 -3.22
C VAL A 136 -2.52 -2.64 -4.18
N ILE A 137 -2.85 -2.37 -5.45
CA ILE A 137 -1.89 -2.08 -6.52
C ILE A 137 -2.16 -0.66 -7.02
N PHE A 138 -1.16 0.20 -6.90
CA PHE A 138 -1.09 1.49 -7.59
C PHE A 138 -0.30 1.27 -8.88
N SER A 139 -1.01 1.25 -10.01
CA SER A 139 -0.42 1.00 -11.32
C SER A 139 -0.37 2.30 -12.12
N LEU A 140 0.84 2.78 -12.36
CA LEU A 140 1.09 3.98 -13.15
C LEU A 140 1.43 3.66 -14.62
N GLU A 141 1.58 2.38 -14.94
CA GLU A 141 1.94 1.91 -16.29
C GLU A 141 0.81 1.15 -16.98
N MET A 142 0.02 0.39 -16.22
CA MET A 142 -1.00 -0.50 -16.76
C MET A 142 -2.39 -0.07 -16.33
N SER A 143 -3.38 -0.20 -17.24
CA SER A 143 -4.79 0.03 -16.93
C SER A 143 -5.36 -1.07 -16.00
N GLN A 144 -6.44 -0.76 -15.29
CA GLN A 144 -7.20 -1.74 -14.48
C GLN A 144 -7.62 -2.94 -15.32
N ASN A 145 -8.03 -2.72 -16.57
CA ASN A 145 -8.43 -3.79 -17.48
C ASN A 145 -7.27 -4.73 -17.82
N ASP A 146 -6.06 -4.19 -18.07
CA ASP A 146 -4.88 -5.00 -18.34
C ASP A 146 -4.49 -5.85 -17.14
N ILE A 147 -4.56 -5.27 -15.96
CA ILE A 147 -4.30 -5.98 -14.69
C ILE A 147 -5.31 -7.10 -14.49
N ALA A 148 -6.61 -6.81 -14.63
CA ALA A 148 -7.68 -7.79 -14.49
C ALA A 148 -7.52 -8.94 -15.49
N MET A 149 -7.22 -8.64 -16.76
CA MET A 149 -6.98 -9.65 -17.79
C MET A 149 -5.76 -10.52 -17.48
N ARG A 150 -4.67 -9.95 -16.96
CA ARG A 150 -3.48 -10.72 -16.56
C ARG A 150 -3.76 -11.62 -15.38
N MET A 151 -4.46 -11.11 -14.35
CA MET A 151 -4.86 -11.91 -13.20
C MET A 151 -5.79 -13.06 -13.60
N LEU A 152 -6.77 -12.77 -14.45
CA LEU A 152 -7.71 -13.76 -14.94
C LEU A 152 -7.02 -14.85 -15.78
N SER A 153 -6.11 -14.46 -16.69
CA SER A 153 -5.30 -15.38 -17.48
C SER A 153 -4.44 -16.30 -16.61
N ALA A 154 -3.76 -15.69 -15.62
CA ALA A 154 -2.86 -16.43 -14.73
C ALA A 154 -3.62 -17.41 -13.82
N GLU A 155 -4.76 -17.01 -13.28
CA GLU A 155 -5.53 -17.84 -12.33
C GLU A 155 -6.35 -18.91 -13.05
N SER A 156 -6.93 -18.62 -14.22
CA SER A 156 -7.67 -19.60 -15.03
C SER A 156 -6.76 -20.55 -15.81
N SER A 157 -5.45 -20.28 -15.88
CA SER A 157 -4.51 -20.99 -16.75
C SER A 157 -4.95 -21.00 -18.24
N VAL A 158 -5.56 -19.90 -18.68
CA VAL A 158 -5.92 -19.65 -20.08
C VAL A 158 -5.00 -18.57 -20.64
N PHE A 159 -4.33 -18.84 -21.75
CA PHE A 159 -3.41 -17.89 -22.35
C PHE A 159 -4.09 -16.57 -22.69
N MET A 160 -3.50 -15.46 -22.23
CA MET A 160 -4.00 -14.12 -22.51
C MET A 160 -4.15 -13.85 -24.02
N SER A 161 -3.26 -14.41 -24.85
CA SER A 161 -3.34 -14.29 -26.30
C SER A 161 -4.63 -14.90 -26.89
N LYS A 162 -5.13 -16.01 -26.33
CA LYS A 162 -6.41 -16.60 -26.73
C LYS A 162 -7.59 -15.72 -26.34
N MET A 163 -7.53 -15.14 -25.13
CA MET A 163 -8.57 -14.21 -24.64
C MET A 163 -8.66 -12.98 -25.54
N MET A 164 -7.50 -12.37 -25.85
CA MET A 164 -7.42 -11.17 -26.68
C MET A 164 -7.84 -11.39 -28.14
N LYS A 165 -7.60 -12.59 -28.70
CA LYS A 165 -7.99 -12.94 -30.07
C LYS A 165 -9.40 -13.49 -30.21
N GLY A 166 -10.10 -13.75 -29.09
CA GLY A 166 -11.39 -14.41 -29.12
C GLY A 166 -11.33 -15.90 -29.52
N GLU A 167 -10.16 -16.54 -29.37
CA GLU A 167 -9.92 -17.95 -29.72
C GLU A 167 -10.16 -18.91 -28.53
N MET A 168 -11.05 -18.53 -27.60
CA MET A 168 -11.37 -19.36 -26.45
C MET A 168 -12.32 -20.48 -26.80
N THR A 169 -12.00 -21.67 -26.33
CA THR A 169 -12.91 -22.84 -26.38
C THR A 169 -13.97 -22.78 -25.29
N GLU A 170 -15.04 -23.58 -25.37
CA GLU A 170 -16.04 -23.69 -24.28
C GLU A 170 -15.39 -24.07 -22.95
N ARG A 171 -14.36 -24.92 -22.99
CA ARG A 171 -13.60 -25.29 -21.79
C ARG A 171 -12.84 -24.10 -21.21
N ASP A 172 -12.27 -23.24 -22.05
CA ASP A 172 -11.58 -22.04 -21.60
C ASP A 172 -12.58 -21.04 -20.98
N TRP A 173 -13.74 -20.88 -21.60
CA TRP A 173 -14.83 -20.05 -21.09
C TRP A 173 -15.32 -20.51 -19.69
N ARG A 174 -15.47 -21.81 -19.50
CA ARG A 174 -15.88 -22.38 -18.19
C ARG A 174 -14.84 -22.07 -17.11
N LYS A 175 -13.55 -22.28 -17.40
CA LYS A 175 -12.46 -21.96 -16.47
C LYS A 175 -12.43 -20.47 -16.11
N VAL A 176 -12.57 -19.59 -17.11
CA VAL A 176 -12.59 -18.15 -16.92
C VAL A 176 -13.77 -17.75 -16.04
N SER A 177 -14.97 -18.29 -16.30
CA SER A 177 -16.17 -18.01 -15.50
C SER A 177 -16.01 -18.43 -14.03
N GLU A 178 -15.51 -19.64 -13.77
CA GLU A 178 -15.24 -20.14 -12.42
C GLU A 178 -14.19 -19.27 -11.69
N THR A 179 -13.17 -18.84 -12.43
CA THR A 179 -12.09 -18.01 -11.90
C THR A 179 -12.57 -16.58 -11.58
N THR A 180 -13.45 -16.04 -12.40
CA THR A 180 -14.03 -14.71 -12.18
C THR A 180 -14.74 -14.63 -10.82
N GLY A 181 -15.47 -15.67 -10.44
CA GLY A 181 -16.08 -15.77 -9.12
C GLY A 181 -15.06 -15.66 -7.99
N LYS A 182 -13.96 -16.42 -8.05
CA LYS A 182 -12.90 -16.40 -7.05
C LYS A 182 -12.19 -15.04 -6.95
N ILE A 183 -11.92 -14.41 -8.10
CA ILE A 183 -11.28 -13.08 -8.13
C ILE A 183 -12.21 -12.02 -7.55
N SER A 184 -13.52 -12.11 -7.82
CA SER A 184 -14.51 -11.14 -7.31
C SER A 184 -14.65 -11.15 -5.78
N GLU A 185 -14.40 -12.29 -5.16
CA GLU A 185 -14.44 -12.45 -3.70
C GLU A 185 -13.09 -12.07 -3.03
N ALA A 186 -12.00 -12.01 -3.81
CA ALA A 186 -10.68 -11.72 -3.29
C ALA A 186 -10.52 -10.22 -2.93
N PRO A 187 -9.90 -9.91 -1.77
CA PRO A 187 -9.71 -8.52 -1.34
C PRO A 187 -8.54 -7.84 -2.07
N ILE A 188 -8.67 -7.67 -3.40
CA ILE A 188 -7.69 -7.00 -4.26
C ILE A 188 -8.27 -5.66 -4.70
N PHE A 189 -7.50 -4.59 -4.49
CA PHE A 189 -7.84 -3.25 -4.93
C PHE A 189 -6.84 -2.79 -5.97
N VAL A 190 -7.32 -2.12 -7.02
CA VAL A 190 -6.49 -1.60 -8.11
C VAL A 190 -6.78 -0.12 -8.29
N ASP A 191 -5.74 0.66 -8.38
CA ASP A 191 -5.78 2.09 -8.67
C ASP A 191 -4.85 2.37 -9.86
N ASP A 192 -5.38 2.82 -10.98
CA ASP A 192 -4.65 3.15 -12.21
C ASP A 192 -4.65 4.65 -12.51
N SER A 193 -4.87 5.47 -11.48
CA SER A 193 -4.81 6.92 -11.61
C SER A 193 -3.43 7.37 -12.10
N ALA A 194 -3.40 8.12 -13.20
CA ALA A 194 -2.14 8.49 -13.87
C ALA A 194 -1.22 9.42 -13.08
N ASN A 195 -1.79 10.23 -12.16
CA ASN A 195 -1.06 11.26 -11.40
C ASN A 195 -1.25 11.06 -9.89
N VAL A 196 -0.97 9.86 -9.39
CA VAL A 196 -1.10 9.59 -7.95
C VAL A 196 0.04 10.24 -7.18
N THR A 197 -0.31 11.09 -6.22
CA THR A 197 0.64 11.70 -5.29
C THR A 197 0.90 10.78 -4.09
N MET A 198 2.02 11.01 -3.38
CA MET A 198 2.34 10.26 -2.17
C MET A 198 1.28 10.46 -1.06
N THR A 199 0.68 11.65 -1.00
CA THR A 199 -0.40 11.99 -0.06
C THR A 199 -1.66 11.17 -0.32
N GLU A 200 -2.04 11.02 -1.58
CA GLU A 200 -3.18 10.19 -1.98
C GLU A 200 -2.93 8.70 -1.68
N ILE A 201 -1.75 8.17 -2.04
CA ILE A 201 -1.38 6.79 -1.72
C ILE A 201 -1.53 6.55 -0.22
N ARG A 202 -0.97 7.45 0.60
CA ARG A 202 -1.07 7.37 2.07
C ARG A 202 -2.52 7.36 2.53
N SER A 203 -3.34 8.29 2.05
CA SER A 203 -4.76 8.40 2.40
C SER A 203 -5.54 7.13 2.04
N LYS A 204 -5.36 6.64 0.81
CA LYS A 204 -6.01 5.42 0.31
C LYS A 204 -5.57 4.19 1.11
N CYS A 205 -4.27 4.05 1.41
CA CYS A 205 -3.73 2.95 2.20
C CYS A 205 -4.27 2.95 3.64
N HIS A 206 -4.31 4.09 4.32
CA HIS A 206 -4.89 4.19 5.66
C HIS A 206 -6.38 3.82 5.68
N ARG A 207 -7.15 4.29 4.70
CA ARG A 207 -8.56 3.92 4.57
C ARG A 207 -8.72 2.41 4.37
N LEU A 208 -7.93 1.80 3.48
CA LEU A 208 -7.96 0.35 3.26
C LEU A 208 -7.49 -0.43 4.49
N LYS A 209 -6.51 0.09 5.24
CA LYS A 209 -6.07 -0.52 6.49
C LYS A 209 -7.19 -0.57 7.52
N GLN A 210 -7.93 0.53 7.68
CA GLN A 210 -9.03 0.61 8.64
C GLN A 210 -10.24 -0.24 8.22
N GLN A 211 -10.59 -0.25 6.92
CA GLN A 211 -11.80 -0.91 6.43
C GLN A 211 -11.60 -2.40 6.11
N HIS A 212 -10.41 -2.77 5.62
CA HIS A 212 -10.15 -4.09 5.05
C HIS A 212 -8.88 -4.76 5.60
N ASN A 213 -8.25 -4.21 6.64
CA ASN A 213 -7.01 -4.74 7.22
C ASN A 213 -5.92 -4.97 6.16
N LEU A 214 -5.55 -3.93 5.42
CA LEU A 214 -4.55 -3.95 4.35
C LEU A 214 -3.23 -4.60 4.81
N GLY A 215 -2.75 -5.59 4.06
CA GLY A 215 -1.51 -6.33 4.34
C GLY A 215 -0.41 -6.17 3.30
N LEU A 216 -0.75 -5.82 2.05
CA LEU A 216 0.23 -5.65 0.97
C LEU A 216 -0.08 -4.42 0.12
N VAL A 217 0.92 -3.59 -0.11
CA VAL A 217 0.86 -2.43 -1.02
C VAL A 217 1.88 -2.63 -2.13
N VAL A 218 1.45 -2.51 -3.36
CA VAL A 218 2.31 -2.54 -4.55
C VAL A 218 2.24 -1.20 -5.26
N VAL A 219 3.38 -0.66 -5.66
CA VAL A 219 3.49 0.55 -6.48
C VAL A 219 4.29 0.22 -7.73
N ASP A 220 3.66 0.23 -8.89
CA ASP A 220 4.27 -0.09 -10.19
C ASP A 220 4.13 1.09 -11.16
N TYR A 221 5.16 1.91 -11.32
CA TYR A 221 6.45 1.92 -10.68
C TYR A 221 6.83 3.35 -10.21
N LEU A 222 7.72 3.41 -9.25
CA LEU A 222 8.11 4.61 -8.52
C LEU A 222 8.53 5.80 -9.41
N GLN A 223 9.19 5.53 -10.55
CA GLN A 223 9.67 6.59 -11.44
C GLN A 223 8.55 7.32 -12.20
N LEU A 224 7.32 6.88 -12.20
CA LEU A 224 6.20 7.61 -12.78
C LEU A 224 5.48 8.50 -11.77
N MET A 225 5.78 8.35 -10.48
CA MET A 225 5.25 9.23 -9.45
C MET A 225 5.89 10.61 -9.50
N THR A 226 5.12 11.60 -9.08
CA THR A 226 5.59 12.98 -8.91
C THR A 226 5.46 13.39 -7.44
N THR A 227 6.36 14.23 -6.96
CA THR A 227 6.28 14.79 -5.61
C THR A 227 5.35 16.00 -5.51
N GLY A 228 4.83 16.50 -6.63
CA GLY A 228 4.07 17.76 -6.70
C GLY A 228 4.89 19.02 -6.33
N LYS A 229 6.19 18.88 -6.11
CA LYS A 229 7.11 19.99 -5.80
C LYS A 229 8.22 20.05 -6.84
N GLN A 230 8.63 21.26 -7.20
CA GLN A 230 9.82 21.43 -8.01
C GLN A 230 11.04 20.93 -7.24
N VAL A 231 11.64 19.86 -7.73
CA VAL A 231 12.85 19.26 -7.16
C VAL A 231 13.99 19.45 -8.17
N GLU A 232 15.17 19.77 -7.69
CA GLU A 232 16.33 20.11 -8.54
C GLU A 232 16.78 18.95 -9.45
N SER A 233 16.51 17.70 -9.07
CA SER A 233 16.86 16.53 -9.88
C SER A 233 15.92 15.34 -9.68
N ARG A 234 15.78 14.50 -10.72
CA ARG A 234 15.01 13.27 -10.65
C ARG A 234 15.51 12.29 -9.59
N GLN A 235 16.81 12.29 -9.32
CA GLN A 235 17.39 11.45 -8.27
C GLN A 235 16.92 11.85 -6.87
N GLN A 236 16.85 13.16 -6.60
CA GLN A 236 16.30 13.66 -5.34
C GLN A 236 14.82 13.31 -5.19
N GLU A 237 14.05 13.43 -6.25
CA GLU A 237 12.63 13.07 -6.25
C GLU A 237 12.41 11.59 -5.90
N VAL A 238 13.11 10.68 -6.55
CA VAL A 238 13.08 9.23 -6.25
C VAL A 238 13.51 8.95 -4.80
N SER A 239 14.51 9.66 -4.30
CA SER A 239 14.97 9.53 -2.92
C SER A 239 13.89 9.94 -1.90
N VAL A 240 13.21 11.05 -2.14
CA VAL A 240 12.11 11.53 -1.30
C VAL A 240 10.93 10.54 -1.34
N LEU A 241 10.53 10.08 -2.52
CA LEU A 241 9.46 9.11 -2.69
C LEU A 241 9.77 7.79 -1.98
N SER A 242 10.98 7.26 -2.17
CA SER A 242 11.44 6.03 -1.52
C SER A 242 11.41 6.15 0.01
N ARG A 243 11.89 7.29 0.56
CA ARG A 243 11.81 7.55 1.99
C ARG A 243 10.37 7.59 2.49
N ASN A 244 9.47 8.27 1.77
CA ASN A 244 8.08 8.39 2.15
C ASN A 244 7.35 7.04 2.10
N LEU A 245 7.62 6.20 1.10
CA LEU A 245 7.08 4.84 1.04
C LEU A 245 7.59 3.97 2.19
N LYS A 246 8.88 4.11 2.58
CA LYS A 246 9.40 3.40 3.76
C LYS A 246 8.74 3.86 5.05
N LEU A 247 8.46 5.15 5.19
CA LEU A 247 7.71 5.68 6.33
C LEU A 247 6.27 5.15 6.33
N LEU A 248 5.61 5.15 5.18
CA LEU A 248 4.27 4.58 5.03
C LEU A 248 4.23 3.09 5.42
N ALA A 249 5.21 2.30 4.98
CA ALA A 249 5.30 0.88 5.34
C ALA A 249 5.48 0.64 6.85
N LYS A 250 6.07 1.59 7.58
CA LYS A 250 6.19 1.52 9.04
C LYS A 250 4.91 1.94 9.78
N ASP A 251 4.11 2.77 9.13
CA ASP A 251 2.93 3.39 9.69
C ASP A 251 1.67 2.50 9.55
N LEU A 252 1.68 1.62 8.55
CA LEU A 252 0.63 0.65 8.26
C LEU A 252 0.80 -0.69 8.97
#